data_81f0eb89798e74b005abf97671150e79
#
_entry.id   81f0eb89798e74b005abf97671150e79
#
_cell.length_a   1.000
_cell.length_b   1.000
_cell.length_c   1.000
_cell.angle_alpha   90.00
_cell.angle_beta   90.00
_cell.angle_gamma   90.00
#
_symmetry.space_group_name_H-M   'P 1'
#
loop_
_entity.id
_entity.type
_entity.pdbx_description
1 polymer ?
#
loop_
_entity_poly.entity_id
_entity_poly.type
_entity_poly.pdbx_seq_one_letter_code
_entity_poly.pdbx_strand_id
1 'polypeptide(L)'
;ELDSLADMVSFGVAPAILAYFLIVRELPGGDFLHFATWTLGQQITAVMPVVIAPFSAYRLAKFNLDVRQATSFIGMPTPANALFWVCLVFGSYYTPELYMTLFGKPGVLASSALILSILLISELPMFSLKISGFGWRENKIRYCYFICLIISAGIWGKGILIFIIPLY
;
A
#
# COMPACT_ATOMS: atom_id res chain seq x y z
N GLU A 1 -16.11 10.97 14.70
CA GLU A 1 -16.13 9.53 15.02
C GLU A 1 -16.57 8.68 13.82
N LEU A 2 -17.70 9.01 13.15
CA LEU A 2 -18.15 8.30 11.93
C LEU A 2 -17.13 8.38 10.78
N ASP A 3 -16.48 9.53 10.61
CA ASP A 3 -15.43 9.76 9.62
C ASP A 3 -14.23 8.82 9.83
N SER A 4 -13.75 8.71 11.07
CA SER A 4 -12.65 7.78 11.41
C SER A 4 -13.03 6.32 11.20
N LEU A 5 -14.28 5.94 11.41
CA LEU A 5 -14.78 4.59 11.10
C LEU A 5 -14.84 4.34 9.59
N ALA A 6 -15.31 5.32 8.81
CA ALA A 6 -15.33 5.25 7.36
C ALA A 6 -13.91 5.14 6.79
N ASP A 7 -12.96 5.92 7.32
CA ASP A 7 -11.54 5.86 6.96
C ASP A 7 -10.93 4.50 7.29
N MET A 8 -11.24 3.93 8.46
CA MET A 8 -10.76 2.60 8.84
C MET A 8 -11.25 1.52 7.87
N VAL A 9 -12.52 1.58 7.45
CA VAL A 9 -13.06 0.61 6.49
C VAL A 9 -12.43 0.81 5.11
N SER A 10 -12.37 2.05 4.62
CA SER A 10 -11.88 2.36 3.27
C SER A 10 -10.38 2.17 3.12
N PHE A 11 -9.58 2.54 4.13
CA PHE A 11 -8.11 2.55 4.06
C PHE A 11 -7.45 1.49 4.93
N GLY A 12 -8.22 0.71 5.69
CA GLY A 12 -7.73 -0.41 6.49
C GLY A 12 -8.30 -1.74 6.01
N VAL A 13 -9.62 -1.91 6.10
CA VAL A 13 -10.28 -3.19 5.79
C VAL A 13 -10.25 -3.50 4.29
N ALA A 14 -10.62 -2.54 3.45
CA ALA A 14 -10.65 -2.75 2.00
C ALA A 14 -9.27 -3.13 1.44
N PRO A 15 -8.14 -2.43 1.74
CA PRO A 15 -6.83 -2.86 1.27
C PRO A 15 -6.37 -4.20 1.86
N ALA A 16 -6.76 -4.55 3.10
CA ALA A 16 -6.48 -5.87 3.66
C ALA A 16 -7.16 -6.98 2.84
N ILE A 17 -8.41 -6.76 2.43
CA ILE A 17 -9.15 -7.69 1.56
C ILE A 17 -8.50 -7.78 0.18
N LEU A 18 -8.13 -6.66 -0.45
CA LEU A 18 -7.45 -6.66 -1.75
C LEU A 18 -6.12 -7.43 -1.69
N ALA A 19 -5.31 -7.21 -0.66
CA ALA A 19 -4.07 -7.92 -0.43
C ALA A 19 -4.30 -9.43 -0.23
N TYR A 20 -5.31 -9.80 0.55
CA TYR A 20 -5.72 -11.19 0.75
C TYR A 20 -6.09 -11.85 -0.59
N PHE A 21 -6.93 -11.22 -1.40
CA PHE A 21 -7.30 -11.72 -2.72
C PHE A 21 -6.09 -11.91 -3.64
N LEU A 22 -5.16 -10.97 -3.69
CA LEU A 22 -3.94 -11.09 -4.48
C LEU A 22 -3.09 -12.29 -4.03
N ILE A 23 -2.92 -12.49 -2.72
CA ILE A 23 -2.14 -13.60 -2.18
C ILE A 23 -2.81 -14.94 -2.47
N VAL A 24 -4.13 -15.04 -2.23
CA VAL A 24 -4.88 -16.29 -2.49
C VAL A 24 -4.79 -16.69 -3.95
N ARG A 25 -4.90 -15.74 -4.87
CA ARG A 25 -4.77 -15.99 -6.31
C ARG A 25 -3.42 -16.60 -6.70
N GLU A 26 -2.35 -16.23 -6.02
CA GLU A 26 -0.99 -16.73 -6.31
C GLU A 26 -0.64 -18.00 -5.52
N LEU A 27 -1.52 -18.47 -4.63
CA LEU A 27 -1.35 -19.74 -3.91
C LEU A 27 -1.82 -20.95 -4.74
N PRO A 28 -1.27 -22.15 -4.49
CA PRO A 28 -1.74 -23.36 -5.15
C PRO A 28 -3.24 -23.58 -4.95
N GLY A 29 -3.96 -23.76 -6.05
CA GLY A 29 -5.42 -23.92 -6.04
C GLY A 29 -6.18 -22.59 -6.26
N GLY A 30 -5.58 -21.44 -6.01
CA GLY A 30 -6.12 -20.10 -6.36
C GLY A 30 -7.55 -19.78 -5.90
N ASP A 31 -8.10 -20.56 -4.98
CA ASP A 31 -9.50 -20.47 -4.58
C ASP A 31 -9.63 -20.55 -3.04
N PHE A 32 -10.54 -19.74 -2.50
CA PHE A 32 -10.87 -19.70 -1.07
C PHE A 32 -11.38 -21.05 -0.53
N LEU A 33 -11.99 -21.86 -1.37
CA LEU A 33 -12.51 -23.17 -1.01
C LEU A 33 -11.42 -24.16 -0.60
N HIS A 34 -10.17 -23.91 -1.03
CA HIS A 34 -9.03 -24.77 -0.76
C HIS A 34 -8.23 -24.39 0.49
N PHE A 35 -8.67 -23.38 1.27
CA PHE A 35 -7.95 -22.92 2.46
C PHE A 35 -7.60 -24.03 3.44
N ALA A 36 -8.54 -24.97 3.66
CA ALA A 36 -8.35 -26.09 4.59
C ALA A 36 -7.33 -27.15 4.09
N THR A 37 -7.05 -27.18 2.77
CA THR A 37 -6.08 -28.11 2.16
C THR A 37 -4.67 -27.55 2.09
N TRP A 38 -4.50 -26.26 2.37
CA TRP A 38 -3.20 -25.61 2.35
C TRP A 38 -2.33 -26.01 3.52
N THR A 39 -1.03 -26.00 3.30
CA THR A 39 -0.06 -26.16 4.39
C THR A 39 -0.16 -25.00 5.37
N LEU A 40 0.26 -25.20 6.60
CA LEU A 40 0.25 -24.17 7.66
C LEU A 40 0.96 -22.89 7.19
N GLY A 41 2.09 -23.00 6.46
CA GLY A 41 2.81 -21.86 5.92
C GLY A 41 1.98 -21.06 4.89
N GLN A 42 1.23 -21.75 4.02
CA GLN A 42 0.34 -21.11 3.05
C GLN A 42 -0.85 -20.40 3.73
N GLN A 43 -1.42 -21.04 4.76
CA GLN A 43 -2.51 -20.43 5.55
C GLN A 43 -2.04 -19.16 6.26
N ILE A 44 -0.88 -19.19 6.91
CA ILE A 44 -0.28 -18.02 7.55
C ILE A 44 -0.03 -16.91 6.50
N THR A 45 0.55 -17.26 5.36
CA THR A 45 0.81 -16.30 4.27
C THR A 45 -0.47 -15.66 3.76
N ALA A 46 -1.55 -16.42 3.61
CA ALA A 46 -2.85 -15.92 3.16
C ALA A 46 -3.48 -14.96 4.18
N VAL A 47 -3.38 -15.24 5.47
CA VAL A 47 -4.01 -14.44 6.54
C VAL A 47 -3.18 -13.19 6.91
N MET A 48 -1.89 -13.16 6.55
CA MET A 48 -0.98 -12.06 6.90
C MET A 48 -1.54 -10.65 6.58
N PRO A 49 -2.20 -10.38 5.45
CA PRO A 49 -2.75 -9.05 5.14
C PRO A 49 -3.80 -8.55 6.12
N VAL A 50 -4.43 -9.41 6.91
CA VAL A 50 -5.42 -8.99 7.93
C VAL A 50 -4.79 -8.02 8.93
N VAL A 51 -3.46 -8.09 9.12
CA VAL A 51 -2.70 -7.17 9.98
C VAL A 51 -2.84 -5.70 9.54
N ILE A 52 -3.09 -5.42 8.26
CA ILE A 52 -3.26 -4.06 7.73
C ILE A 52 -4.41 -3.33 8.45
N ALA A 53 -5.54 -4.00 8.71
CA ALA A 53 -6.70 -3.38 9.31
C ALA A 53 -6.46 -2.86 10.75
N PRO A 54 -5.96 -3.67 11.71
CA PRO A 54 -5.68 -3.18 13.07
C PRO A 54 -4.56 -2.15 13.11
N PHE A 55 -3.54 -2.24 12.24
CA PHE A 55 -2.48 -1.23 12.17
C PHE A 55 -2.98 0.10 11.61
N SER A 56 -3.90 0.06 10.63
CA SER A 56 -4.58 1.26 10.12
C SER A 56 -5.46 1.90 11.20
N ALA A 57 -6.21 1.10 11.96
CA ALA A 57 -7.03 1.59 13.08
C ALA A 57 -6.16 2.26 14.16
N TYR A 58 -5.05 1.62 14.54
CA TYR A 58 -4.10 2.21 15.50
C TYR A 58 -3.51 3.52 14.97
N ARG A 59 -3.12 3.58 13.68
CA ARG A 59 -2.61 4.79 13.04
C ARG A 59 -3.62 5.94 13.08
N LEU A 60 -4.89 5.66 12.77
CA LEU A 60 -5.96 6.66 12.81
C LEU A 60 -6.22 7.15 14.24
N ALA A 61 -6.25 6.25 15.22
CA ALA A 61 -6.38 6.62 16.64
C ALA A 61 -5.21 7.51 17.09
N LYS A 62 -3.96 7.14 16.77
CA LYS A 62 -2.76 7.93 17.07
C LYS A 62 -2.83 9.31 16.40
N PHE A 63 -3.28 9.39 15.15
CA PHE A 63 -3.42 10.65 14.42
C PHE A 63 -4.41 11.59 15.09
N ASN A 64 -5.54 11.09 15.58
CA ASN A 64 -6.56 11.90 16.24
C ASN A 64 -6.10 12.47 17.60
N LEU A 65 -5.12 11.84 18.24
CA LEU A 65 -4.60 12.24 19.55
C LEU A 65 -3.34 13.10 19.47
N ASP A 66 -2.59 13.05 18.38
CA ASP A 66 -1.28 13.69 18.25
C ASP A 66 -1.37 15.10 17.67
N VAL A 67 -1.26 16.10 18.55
CA VAL A 67 -1.27 17.53 18.17
C VAL A 67 -0.04 17.96 17.34
N ARG A 68 1.04 17.16 17.30
CA ARG A 68 2.26 17.47 16.54
C ARG A 68 2.06 17.36 15.04
N GLN A 69 1.02 16.65 14.59
CA GLN A 69 0.75 16.37 13.18
C GLN A 69 0.15 17.56 12.40
N ALA A 70 -0.07 18.69 13.07
CA ALA A 70 -0.53 19.92 12.40
C ALA A 70 0.51 20.50 11.40
N THR A 71 1.80 20.19 11.58
CA THR A 71 2.90 20.77 10.80
C THR A 71 3.65 19.77 9.91
N SER A 72 3.67 18.48 10.27
CA SER A 72 4.35 17.43 9.48
C SER A 72 3.67 16.07 9.65
N PHE A 73 3.67 15.26 8.58
CA PHE A 73 3.18 13.89 8.66
C PHE A 73 4.26 12.98 9.30
N ILE A 74 3.86 12.27 10.36
CA ILE A 74 4.69 11.26 11.02
C ILE A 74 4.09 9.89 10.70
N GLY A 75 4.89 9.00 10.12
CA GLY A 75 4.45 7.69 9.64
C GLY A 75 3.67 7.73 8.33
N MET A 76 3.49 6.55 7.71
CA MET A 76 2.81 6.40 6.43
C MET A 76 1.32 6.77 6.54
N PRO A 77 0.76 7.60 5.64
CA PRO A 77 -0.68 7.86 5.59
C PRO A 77 -1.46 6.59 5.22
N THR A 78 -2.61 6.36 5.88
CA THR A 78 -3.48 5.20 5.56
C THR A 78 -3.98 5.19 4.11
N PRO A 79 -4.32 6.35 3.47
CA PRO A 79 -4.66 6.37 2.05
C PRO A 79 -3.52 5.92 1.12
N ALA A 80 -2.26 6.19 1.49
CA ALA A 80 -1.12 5.76 0.70
C ALA A 80 -0.98 4.24 0.69
N ASN A 81 -1.13 3.60 1.85
CA ASN A 81 -1.17 2.14 1.94
C ASN A 81 -2.31 1.55 1.11
N ALA A 82 -3.51 2.14 1.19
CA ALA A 82 -4.64 1.68 0.38
C ALA A 82 -4.37 1.81 -1.13
N LEU A 83 -3.82 2.94 -1.55
CA LEU A 83 -3.47 3.19 -2.95
C LEU A 83 -2.45 2.17 -3.47
N PHE A 84 -1.48 1.77 -2.65
CA PHE A 84 -0.53 0.70 -2.98
C PHE A 84 -1.27 -0.57 -3.42
N TRP A 85 -2.19 -1.08 -2.62
CA TRP A 85 -2.91 -2.32 -2.92
C TRP A 85 -3.83 -2.20 -4.12
N VAL A 86 -4.51 -1.05 -4.27
CA VAL A 86 -5.32 -0.76 -5.46
C VAL A 86 -4.46 -0.77 -6.72
N CYS A 87 -3.30 -0.09 -6.69
CA CYS A 87 -2.37 -0.07 -7.82
C CYS A 87 -1.83 -1.46 -8.15
N LEU A 88 -1.55 -2.32 -7.16
CA LEU A 88 -1.15 -3.71 -7.41
C LEU A 88 -2.24 -4.51 -8.12
N VAL A 89 -3.50 -4.35 -7.71
CA VAL A 89 -4.62 -5.00 -8.40
C VAL A 89 -4.69 -4.56 -9.87
N PHE A 90 -4.65 -3.26 -10.14
CA PHE A 90 -4.63 -2.74 -11.50
C PHE A 90 -3.39 -3.19 -12.28
N GLY A 91 -2.21 -3.15 -11.65
CA GLY A 91 -0.96 -3.63 -12.23
C GLY A 91 -1.04 -5.11 -12.63
N SER A 92 -1.63 -5.95 -11.80
CA SER A 92 -1.82 -7.37 -12.09
C SER A 92 -2.72 -7.63 -13.30
N TYR A 93 -3.62 -6.69 -13.62
CA TYR A 93 -4.52 -6.78 -14.77
C TYR A 93 -3.92 -6.16 -16.04
N TYR A 94 -3.34 -4.95 -15.93
CA TYR A 94 -2.87 -4.20 -17.10
C TYR A 94 -1.42 -4.52 -17.51
N THR A 95 -0.58 -4.98 -16.58
CA THR A 95 0.83 -5.32 -16.81
C THR A 95 1.20 -6.61 -16.07
N PRO A 96 0.58 -7.75 -16.46
CA PRO A 96 0.75 -9.00 -15.73
C PRO A 96 2.21 -9.48 -15.70
N GLU A 97 2.99 -9.28 -16.76
CA GLU A 97 4.41 -9.68 -16.82
C GLU A 97 5.26 -8.96 -15.75
N LEU A 98 5.07 -7.65 -15.63
CA LEU A 98 5.79 -6.85 -14.64
C LEU A 98 5.33 -7.18 -13.21
N TYR A 99 4.02 -7.32 -13.02
CA TYR A 99 3.45 -7.75 -11.75
C TYR A 99 4.02 -9.10 -11.32
N MET A 100 4.00 -10.10 -12.19
CA MET A 100 4.50 -11.45 -11.90
C MET A 100 6.00 -11.45 -11.58
N THR A 101 6.78 -10.61 -12.23
CA THR A 101 8.22 -10.47 -11.97
C THR A 101 8.49 -9.90 -10.56
N LEU A 102 7.73 -8.89 -10.14
CA LEU A 102 7.97 -8.16 -8.89
C LEU A 102 7.18 -8.73 -7.70
N PHE A 103 5.92 -9.09 -7.91
CA PHE A 103 4.94 -9.43 -6.87
C PHE A 103 4.24 -10.79 -7.06
N GLY A 104 4.58 -11.56 -8.08
CA GLY A 104 3.95 -12.86 -8.38
C GLY A 104 4.23 -13.97 -7.35
N LYS A 105 4.97 -13.68 -6.28
CA LYS A 105 5.21 -14.63 -5.19
C LYS A 105 4.36 -14.27 -3.97
N PRO A 106 3.52 -15.19 -3.45
CA PRO A 106 2.66 -14.91 -2.28
C PRO A 106 3.46 -14.40 -1.06
N GLY A 107 4.67 -14.91 -0.85
CA GLY A 107 5.55 -14.47 0.22
C GLY A 107 6.00 -13.00 0.09
N VAL A 108 6.20 -12.49 -1.15
CA VAL A 108 6.53 -11.08 -1.39
C VAL A 108 5.34 -10.20 -1.04
N LEU A 109 4.13 -10.58 -1.42
CA LEU A 109 2.90 -9.85 -1.08
C LEU A 109 2.67 -9.83 0.44
N ALA A 110 2.84 -10.97 1.12
CA ALA A 110 2.70 -11.07 2.57
C ALA A 110 3.75 -10.23 3.31
N SER A 111 5.00 -10.26 2.87
CA SER A 111 6.06 -9.42 3.46
C SER A 111 5.80 -7.93 3.20
N SER A 112 5.28 -7.56 2.03
CA SER A 112 4.86 -6.17 1.74
C SER A 112 3.75 -5.73 2.67
N ALA A 113 2.75 -6.58 2.93
CA ALA A 113 1.67 -6.28 3.88
C ALA A 113 2.21 -6.01 5.29
N LEU A 114 3.15 -6.82 5.76
CA LEU A 114 3.77 -6.63 7.07
C LEU A 114 4.62 -5.35 7.13
N ILE A 115 5.49 -5.13 6.15
CA ILE A 115 6.36 -3.95 6.08
C ILE A 115 5.53 -2.66 6.05
N LEU A 116 4.51 -2.60 5.20
CA LEU A 116 3.64 -1.42 5.11
C LEU A 116 2.85 -1.21 6.39
N SER A 117 2.39 -2.27 7.05
CA SER A 117 1.72 -2.18 8.36
C SER A 117 2.65 -1.60 9.43
N ILE A 118 3.92 -2.01 9.45
CA ILE A 118 4.92 -1.44 10.37
C ILE A 118 5.17 0.05 10.03
N LEU A 119 5.23 0.40 8.75
CA LEU A 119 5.40 1.79 8.32
C LEU A 119 4.23 2.69 8.72
N LEU A 120 3.00 2.17 8.78
CA LEU A 120 1.83 2.92 9.25
C LEU A 120 2.01 3.44 10.69
N ILE A 121 2.63 2.65 11.58
CA ILE A 121 2.83 3.00 13.00
C ILE A 121 4.20 3.60 13.29
N SER A 122 5.11 3.59 12.31
CA SER A 122 6.46 4.14 12.46
C SER A 122 6.42 5.65 12.73
N GLU A 123 7.41 6.15 13.45
CA GLU A 123 7.57 7.59 13.67
C GLU A 123 8.53 8.25 12.66
N LEU A 124 8.69 7.63 11.50
CA LEU A 124 9.53 8.19 10.45
C LEU A 124 8.88 9.46 9.88
N PRO A 125 9.65 10.56 9.76
CA PRO A 125 9.14 11.76 9.10
C PRO A 125 8.90 11.44 7.63
N MET A 126 7.63 11.38 7.25
CA MET A 126 7.24 11.09 5.88
C MET A 126 7.15 12.36 5.06
N PHE A 127 7.54 12.21 3.83
CA PHE A 127 7.52 13.25 2.83
C PHE A 127 6.07 13.63 2.50
N SER A 128 5.75 14.92 2.63
CA SER A 128 4.44 15.45 2.26
C SER A 128 4.45 15.95 0.81
N LEU A 129 3.48 15.51 0.00
CA LEU A 129 3.25 16.05 -1.35
C LEU A 129 2.65 17.46 -1.34
N LYS A 130 2.37 18.03 -0.15
CA LYS A 130 1.83 19.38 -0.05
C LYS A 130 2.84 20.41 -0.63
N ILE A 131 2.48 21.00 -1.75
CA ILE A 131 3.30 22.02 -2.41
C ILE A 131 3.22 23.31 -1.60
N SER A 132 4.34 23.74 -1.01
CA SER A 132 4.45 24.97 -0.23
C SER A 132 5.14 26.07 -1.03
N GLY A 133 4.66 26.33 -2.28
CA GLY A 133 5.23 27.30 -3.19
C GLY A 133 5.76 26.68 -4.50
N PHE A 134 6.02 27.49 -5.53
CA PHE A 134 6.52 27.03 -6.83
C PHE A 134 8.06 27.00 -6.92
N GLY A 135 8.76 27.22 -5.81
CA GLY A 135 10.22 27.26 -5.78
C GLY A 135 10.86 25.89 -6.06
N TRP A 136 11.84 25.84 -7.00
CA TRP A 136 12.56 24.61 -7.34
C TRP A 136 13.30 24.02 -6.15
N ARG A 137 13.94 24.85 -5.32
CA ARG A 137 14.71 24.39 -4.15
C ARG A 137 13.86 23.68 -3.10
N GLU A 138 12.63 24.16 -2.90
CA GLU A 138 11.70 23.62 -1.88
C GLU A 138 10.99 22.37 -2.35
N ASN A 139 10.82 22.19 -3.68
CA ASN A 139 10.06 21.11 -4.27
C ASN A 139 10.90 20.14 -5.13
N LYS A 140 12.23 20.15 -5.01
CA LYS A 140 13.14 19.35 -5.83
C LYS A 140 12.76 17.87 -5.88
N ILE A 141 12.46 17.27 -4.73
CA ILE A 141 12.09 15.84 -4.62
C ILE A 141 10.74 15.59 -5.30
N ARG A 142 9.77 16.51 -5.13
CA ARG A 142 8.44 16.42 -5.73
C ARG A 142 8.51 16.51 -7.26
N TYR A 143 9.29 17.44 -7.80
CA TYR A 143 9.50 17.53 -9.24
C TYR A 143 10.22 16.31 -9.80
N CYS A 144 11.23 15.78 -9.10
CA CYS A 144 11.90 14.55 -9.47
C CYS A 144 10.90 13.36 -9.51
N TYR A 145 10.02 13.26 -8.53
CA TYR A 145 8.95 12.27 -8.50
C TYR A 145 8.02 12.37 -9.71
N PHE A 146 7.51 13.58 -10.03
CA PHE A 146 6.64 13.78 -11.19
C PHE A 146 7.36 13.51 -12.52
N ILE A 147 8.63 13.86 -12.63
CA ILE A 147 9.44 13.54 -13.80
C ILE A 147 9.61 12.02 -13.95
N CYS A 148 9.92 11.31 -12.88
CA CYS A 148 9.99 9.84 -12.90
C CYS A 148 8.66 9.20 -13.28
N LEU A 149 7.53 9.74 -12.80
CA LEU A 149 6.19 9.28 -13.19
C LEU A 149 5.95 9.47 -14.69
N ILE A 150 6.28 10.62 -15.24
CA ILE A 150 6.10 10.93 -16.68
C ILE A 150 6.99 10.02 -17.53
N ILE A 151 8.24 9.83 -17.14
CA ILE A 151 9.18 8.93 -17.83
C ILE A 151 8.67 7.49 -17.79
N SER A 152 8.22 7.01 -16.63
CA SER A 152 7.69 5.65 -16.50
C SER A 152 6.39 5.45 -17.29
N ALA A 153 5.55 6.49 -17.38
CA ALA A 153 4.36 6.50 -18.24
C ALA A 153 4.72 6.35 -19.73
N GLY A 154 5.79 7.03 -20.16
CA GLY A 154 6.26 6.95 -21.54
C GLY A 154 6.86 5.59 -21.91
N ILE A 155 7.54 4.93 -20.96
CA ILE A 155 8.21 3.64 -21.18
C ILE A 155 7.22 2.46 -21.09
N TRP A 156 6.36 2.47 -20.09
CA TRP A 156 5.51 1.32 -19.76
C TRP A 156 4.01 1.56 -19.92
N GLY A 157 3.60 2.74 -20.37
CA GLY A 157 2.20 3.06 -20.58
C GLY A 157 1.35 2.80 -19.33
N LYS A 158 0.41 1.84 -19.41
CA LYS A 158 -0.47 1.48 -18.27
C LYS A 158 0.29 0.86 -17.08
N GLY A 159 1.53 0.40 -17.26
CA GLY A 159 2.39 -0.14 -16.20
C GLY A 159 2.85 0.89 -15.16
N ILE A 160 2.63 2.17 -15.43
CA ILE A 160 2.91 3.28 -14.48
C ILE A 160 2.27 3.04 -13.11
N LEU A 161 1.13 2.35 -13.06
CA LEU A 161 0.41 2.07 -11.83
C LEU A 161 1.24 1.31 -10.80
N ILE A 162 2.17 0.46 -11.24
CA ILE A 162 3.09 -0.26 -10.32
C ILE A 162 4.19 0.67 -9.79
N PHE A 163 4.54 1.73 -10.52
CA PHE A 163 5.58 2.70 -10.12
C PHE A 163 5.07 3.84 -9.24
N ILE A 164 3.79 4.10 -9.22
CA ILE A 164 3.18 5.02 -8.25
C ILE A 164 3.34 4.50 -6.82
N ILE A 165 3.41 3.19 -6.67
CA ILE A 165 3.43 2.46 -5.41
C ILE A 165 4.63 2.76 -4.50
N PRO A 166 5.90 2.65 -4.96
CA PRO A 166 7.05 2.80 -4.07
C PRO A 166 7.48 4.25 -3.83
N LEU A 167 6.84 5.22 -4.46
CA LEU A 167 7.29 6.61 -4.50
C LEU A 167 6.38 7.58 -3.71
N TYR A 168 5.36 7.06 -3.06
CA TYR A 168 4.48 7.84 -2.16
C TYR A 168 5.10 7.89 -0.73
#